data_b8968fd6d9736d9ba7040e6eb00948b0
#
_entry.id   b8968fd6d9736d9ba7040e6eb00948b0
#
_cell.length_a   1.000
_cell.length_b   1.000
_cell.length_c   1.000
_cell.angle_alpha   90.00
_cell.angle_beta   90.00
_cell.angle_gamma   90.00
#
_symmetry.space_group_name_H-M   'P 1'
#
loop_
_entity.id
_entity.type
_entity.pdbx_description
1 polymer ?
#
loop_
_entity_poly.entity_id
_entity_poly.type
_entity_poly.pdbx_seq_one_letter_code
_entity_poly.pdbx_strand_id
1 'polypeptide(L)'
;IFSQMRAGTLTERYRFETGTFVVNDPGNDFDTRIEGSSDANLFFVDASTNKVGIGTNAPDNKLHVSASDTVFRGINSNSTANFQNFRLYSGVGGADTETFRIENDGDVKNTNNSYGSLSDERIKQDITDANSQWDDIKSLKIKNYKRKDQVAAGLDITMIGVIAQDLEAAGMSGLVKESIPGSGEIRANSVFGTDEKNLSGENVKSVKYSVLYMKAVKALQEAQERIETL
;
A
#
# COMPACT_ATOMS: atom_id res chain seq x y z
N ILE A 1 18.05 -4.40 39.89
CA ILE A 1 19.06 -4.82 38.90
C ILE A 1 19.12 -6.33 38.92
N PHE A 2 19.02 -6.93 37.75
CA PHE A 2 19.28 -8.35 37.58
C PHE A 2 20.48 -8.50 36.67
N SER A 3 21.46 -9.25 37.13
CA SER A 3 22.74 -9.41 36.45
C SER A 3 23.06 -10.88 36.28
N GLN A 4 23.80 -11.19 35.23
CA GLN A 4 24.31 -12.54 34.94
C GLN A 4 25.83 -12.51 34.92
N MET A 5 26.45 -13.54 35.45
CA MET A 5 27.90 -13.74 35.30
C MET A 5 28.20 -14.32 33.90
N ARG A 6 29.07 -13.64 33.16
CA ARG A 6 29.59 -14.10 31.87
C ARG A 6 31.10 -13.97 31.87
N ALA A 7 31.81 -15.06 31.64
CA ALA A 7 33.28 -15.10 31.64
C ALA A 7 33.93 -14.49 32.88
N GLY A 8 33.31 -14.71 34.06
CA GLY A 8 33.82 -14.19 35.35
C GLY A 8 33.43 -12.73 35.68
N THR A 9 32.77 -12.05 34.79
CA THR A 9 32.31 -10.65 35.01
C THR A 9 30.79 -10.62 35.19
N LEU A 10 30.35 -9.88 36.21
CA LEU A 10 28.93 -9.63 36.46
C LEU A 10 28.44 -8.57 35.46
N THR A 11 27.49 -8.92 34.59
CA THR A 11 26.94 -8.04 33.55
C THR A 11 25.46 -7.80 33.82
N GLU A 12 25.07 -6.55 33.87
CA GLU A 12 23.66 -6.18 33.99
C GLU A 12 22.89 -6.66 32.74
N ARG A 13 21.68 -7.21 32.96
CA ARG A 13 20.78 -7.67 31.90
C ARG A 13 19.57 -6.75 31.81
N TYR A 14 18.99 -6.41 32.94
CA TYR A 14 17.89 -5.49 33.02
C TYR A 14 17.81 -4.88 34.40
N ARG A 15 17.19 -3.70 34.49
CA ARG A 15 16.89 -2.99 35.76
C ARG A 15 15.60 -2.21 35.62
N PHE A 16 15.01 -1.93 36.78
CA PHE A 16 13.94 -0.96 36.94
C PHE A 16 14.51 0.31 37.53
N GLU A 17 14.28 1.42 36.88
CA GLU A 17 14.56 2.78 37.34
C GLU A 17 13.27 3.54 37.56
N THR A 18 13.34 4.75 38.11
CA THR A 18 12.17 5.61 38.26
C THR A 18 11.60 5.95 36.85
N GLY A 19 10.48 5.32 36.53
CA GLY A 19 9.77 5.52 35.23
C GLY A 19 10.32 4.77 34.03
N THR A 20 11.33 3.90 34.19
CA THR A 20 11.94 3.19 33.05
C THR A 20 12.28 1.74 33.41
N PHE A 21 11.98 0.83 32.48
CA PHE A 21 12.53 -0.52 32.45
C PHE A 21 13.63 -0.59 31.38
N VAL A 22 14.86 -0.84 31.80
CA VAL A 22 16.04 -0.85 30.93
C VAL A 22 16.47 -2.30 30.69
N VAL A 23 16.68 -2.66 29.45
CA VAL A 23 17.21 -3.95 29.01
C VAL A 23 18.52 -3.71 28.25
N ASN A 24 19.57 -4.46 28.59
CA ASN A 24 20.85 -4.44 27.90
C ASN A 24 21.56 -3.06 27.92
N ASP A 25 21.48 -2.32 29.02
CA ASP A 25 22.11 -0.99 29.18
C ASP A 25 23.61 -0.96 28.79
N PRO A 26 24.43 -2.00 29.11
CA PRO A 26 25.82 -2.04 28.66
C PRO A 26 26.02 -2.16 27.14
N GLY A 27 24.94 -2.33 26.37
CA GLY A 27 25.02 -2.46 24.91
C GLY A 27 25.73 -3.72 24.42
N ASN A 28 25.67 -4.81 25.18
CA ASN A 28 26.21 -6.09 24.77
C ASN A 28 25.38 -6.74 23.66
N ASP A 29 25.97 -7.69 22.95
CA ASP A 29 25.28 -8.59 22.05
C ASP A 29 24.38 -9.55 22.86
N PHE A 30 23.20 -9.04 23.21
CA PHE A 30 22.20 -9.73 24.03
C PHE A 30 20.81 -9.41 23.51
N ASP A 31 20.26 -10.35 22.76
CA ASP A 31 18.94 -10.22 22.18
C ASP A 31 17.83 -10.20 23.23
N THR A 32 16.78 -9.48 22.94
CA THR A 32 15.57 -9.46 23.78
C THR A 32 14.41 -10.03 22.98
N ARG A 33 13.70 -10.98 23.60
CA ARG A 33 12.58 -11.68 22.98
C ARG A 33 11.35 -11.66 23.89
N ILE A 34 10.19 -11.36 23.30
CA ILE A 34 8.88 -11.54 23.92
C ILE A 34 8.13 -12.57 23.07
N GLU A 35 7.71 -13.65 23.72
CA GLU A 35 7.06 -14.79 23.06
C GLU A 35 5.53 -14.68 23.15
N GLY A 36 4.83 -15.09 22.12
CA GLY A 36 3.42 -15.44 22.13
C GLY A 36 3.21 -16.92 22.44
N SER A 37 1.97 -17.34 22.58
CA SER A 37 1.63 -18.77 22.85
C SER A 37 2.02 -19.72 21.71
N SER A 38 2.12 -19.22 20.48
CA SER A 38 2.45 -19.99 19.27
C SER A 38 3.52 -19.31 18.40
N ASP A 39 3.98 -18.12 18.78
CA ASP A 39 5.04 -17.38 18.08
C ASP A 39 6.15 -17.04 19.07
N ALA A 40 7.28 -17.73 18.95
CA ALA A 40 8.45 -17.49 19.78
C ALA A 40 9.15 -16.15 19.48
N ASN A 41 8.83 -15.50 18.38
CA ASN A 41 9.45 -14.26 17.92
C ASN A 41 8.41 -13.14 17.76
N LEU A 42 7.36 -13.14 18.61
CA LEU A 42 6.30 -12.13 18.55
C LEU A 42 6.88 -10.69 18.60
N PHE A 43 7.90 -10.48 19.43
CA PHE A 43 8.71 -9.26 19.41
C PHE A 43 10.17 -9.66 19.69
N PHE A 44 11.07 -9.24 18.82
CA PHE A 44 12.49 -9.58 18.88
C PHE A 44 13.35 -8.33 18.67
N VAL A 45 14.32 -8.13 19.56
CA VAL A 45 15.36 -7.11 19.41
C VAL A 45 16.69 -7.82 19.18
N ASP A 46 17.23 -7.69 17.99
CA ASP A 46 18.56 -8.18 17.61
C ASP A 46 19.60 -7.13 18.00
N ALA A 47 20.31 -7.39 19.08
CA ALA A 47 21.32 -6.49 19.61
C ALA A 47 22.57 -6.42 18.72
N SER A 48 22.91 -7.54 18.04
CA SER A 48 24.08 -7.61 17.16
C SER A 48 23.96 -6.70 15.96
N THR A 49 22.78 -6.62 15.35
CA THR A 49 22.51 -5.82 14.16
C THR A 49 21.73 -4.52 14.43
N ASN A 50 21.30 -4.30 15.68
CA ASN A 50 20.50 -3.15 16.12
C ASN A 50 19.19 -3.02 15.32
N LYS A 51 18.44 -4.11 15.21
CA LYS A 51 17.17 -4.18 14.50
C LYS A 51 16.07 -4.77 15.36
N VAL A 52 14.82 -4.51 14.98
CA VAL A 52 13.62 -5.04 15.62
C VAL A 52 12.85 -5.90 14.63
N GLY A 53 12.52 -7.12 15.06
CA GLY A 53 11.61 -8.05 14.36
C GLY A 53 10.28 -8.18 15.09
N ILE A 54 9.20 -8.26 14.34
CA ILE A 54 7.88 -8.70 14.81
C ILE A 54 7.50 -9.90 13.97
N GLY A 55 7.31 -11.07 14.59
CA GLY A 55 7.10 -12.35 13.91
C GLY A 55 8.34 -12.90 13.19
N THR A 56 9.55 -12.40 13.51
CA THR A 56 10.82 -12.86 12.94
C THR A 56 11.99 -12.60 13.90
N ASN A 57 12.95 -13.52 13.94
CA ASN A 57 14.23 -13.35 14.66
C ASN A 57 15.40 -13.00 13.72
N ALA A 58 15.15 -12.77 12.44
CA ALA A 58 16.15 -12.41 11.43
C ALA A 58 15.72 -11.14 10.70
N PRO A 59 15.72 -9.98 11.38
CA PRO A 59 15.26 -8.73 10.77
C PRO A 59 16.24 -8.21 9.72
N ASP A 60 15.79 -8.02 8.47
CA ASP A 60 16.59 -7.47 7.38
C ASP A 60 16.73 -5.95 7.46
N ASN A 61 15.76 -5.26 8.05
CA ASN A 61 15.68 -3.81 8.19
C ASN A 61 15.56 -3.38 9.66
N LYS A 62 15.71 -2.09 9.97
CA LYS A 62 15.57 -1.54 11.33
C LYS A 62 14.29 -1.98 12.03
N LEU A 63 13.18 -2.06 11.29
CA LEU A 63 11.94 -2.70 11.69
C LEU A 63 11.52 -3.68 10.59
N HIS A 64 11.46 -4.96 10.91
CA HIS A 64 10.96 -6.01 10.02
C HIS A 64 9.72 -6.66 10.65
N VAL A 65 8.57 -6.58 9.99
CA VAL A 65 7.34 -7.26 10.39
C VAL A 65 7.06 -8.38 9.42
N SER A 66 6.93 -9.61 9.92
CA SER A 66 6.63 -10.81 9.14
C SER A 66 5.34 -11.43 9.65
N ALA A 67 4.35 -11.59 8.77
CA ALA A 67 3.09 -12.25 9.05
C ALA A 67 2.55 -12.93 7.78
N SER A 68 1.64 -13.89 7.95
CA SER A 68 0.93 -14.56 6.84
C SER A 68 -0.30 -13.80 6.35
N ASP A 69 -0.66 -12.71 7.03
CA ASP A 69 -1.83 -11.88 6.73
C ASP A 69 -1.45 -10.39 6.67
N THR A 70 -2.34 -9.49 7.05
CA THR A 70 -2.09 -8.04 7.05
C THR A 70 -1.04 -7.66 8.08
N VAL A 71 0.14 -7.22 7.64
CA VAL A 71 1.27 -6.84 8.51
C VAL A 71 1.11 -5.49 9.20
N PHE A 72 0.32 -4.59 8.66
CA PHE A 72 0.08 -3.27 9.23
C PHE A 72 -1.36 -2.82 9.02
N ARG A 73 -2.03 -2.45 10.12
CA ARG A 73 -3.34 -1.82 10.11
C ARG A 73 -3.29 -0.53 10.93
N GLY A 74 -3.30 0.61 10.26
CA GLY A 74 -3.46 1.93 10.88
C GLY A 74 -4.90 2.37 10.87
N ILE A 75 -5.41 2.90 12.00
CA ILE A 75 -6.74 3.50 12.10
C ILE A 75 -6.56 4.94 12.57
N ASN A 76 -7.00 5.89 11.73
CA ASN A 76 -7.12 7.28 12.09
C ASN A 76 -8.60 7.57 12.36
N SER A 77 -8.96 7.84 13.60
CA SER A 77 -10.35 8.13 14.01
C SER A 77 -10.76 9.58 13.76
N ASN A 78 -9.88 10.42 13.22
CA ASN A 78 -10.22 11.79 12.86
C ASN A 78 -11.07 11.82 11.60
N SER A 79 -12.26 12.42 11.68
CA SER A 79 -13.18 12.54 10.55
C SER A 79 -12.92 13.75 9.67
N THR A 80 -11.97 14.61 10.02
CA THR A 80 -11.59 15.76 9.21
C THR A 80 -10.73 15.30 8.04
N ALA A 81 -11.05 15.73 6.82
CA ALA A 81 -10.25 15.47 5.63
C ALA A 81 -8.81 16.00 5.77
N ASN A 82 -7.90 15.42 5.01
CA ASN A 82 -6.47 15.79 4.94
C ASN A 82 -5.63 15.47 6.20
N PHE A 83 -6.13 14.67 7.15
CA PHE A 83 -5.27 14.07 8.15
C PHE A 83 -4.50 12.88 7.57
N GLN A 84 -3.24 12.75 7.99
CA GLN A 84 -2.33 11.74 7.44
C GLN A 84 -2.43 10.43 8.21
N ASN A 85 -2.60 9.32 7.47
CA ASN A 85 -2.52 7.96 8.00
C ASN A 85 -1.09 7.43 8.00
N PHE A 86 -0.27 7.86 7.05
CA PHE A 86 1.12 7.44 6.90
C PHE A 86 1.95 8.56 6.29
N ARG A 87 3.17 8.79 6.82
CA ARG A 87 4.08 9.83 6.33
C ARG A 87 5.51 9.31 6.33
N LEU A 88 6.25 9.64 5.29
CA LEU A 88 7.68 9.41 5.19
C LEU A 88 8.42 10.73 5.03
N TYR A 89 9.56 10.83 5.67
CA TYR A 89 10.44 11.99 5.63
C TYR A 89 11.81 11.60 5.11
N SER A 90 12.48 12.53 4.46
CA SER A 90 13.89 12.44 4.09
C SER A 90 14.67 13.52 4.84
N GLY A 91 15.79 13.14 5.45
CA GLY A 91 16.73 14.07 6.09
C GLY A 91 17.74 14.68 5.13
N VAL A 92 17.47 14.71 3.82
CA VAL A 92 18.37 15.31 2.83
C VAL A 92 18.52 16.81 3.10
N GLY A 93 19.75 17.26 3.25
CA GLY A 93 20.05 18.67 3.52
C GLY A 93 19.93 19.10 4.99
N GLY A 94 19.81 18.14 5.92
CA GLY A 94 19.84 18.40 7.37
C GLY A 94 18.50 18.85 7.99
N ALA A 95 17.42 18.85 7.20
CA ALA A 95 16.06 19.08 7.69
C ALA A 95 15.14 17.95 7.26
N ASP A 96 14.26 17.50 8.17
CA ASP A 96 13.25 16.50 7.85
C ASP A 96 12.23 17.10 6.87
N THR A 97 12.27 16.61 5.63
CA THR A 97 11.34 17.01 4.57
C THR A 97 10.39 15.85 4.28
N GLU A 98 9.08 16.10 4.35
CA GLU A 98 8.09 15.11 3.96
C GLU A 98 8.23 14.81 2.48
N THR A 99 8.35 13.52 2.14
CA THR A 99 8.50 13.06 0.75
C THR A 99 7.33 12.26 0.23
N PHE A 100 6.56 11.65 1.14
CA PHE A 100 5.41 10.81 0.81
C PHE A 100 4.39 10.80 1.95
N ARG A 101 3.10 10.80 1.61
CA ARG A 101 2.02 10.59 2.59
C ARG A 101 0.80 9.91 1.99
N ILE A 102 0.03 9.25 2.86
CA ILE A 102 -1.33 8.77 2.59
C ILE A 102 -2.27 9.50 3.54
N GLU A 103 -3.26 10.19 2.97
CA GLU A 103 -4.29 10.90 3.73
C GLU A 103 -5.48 9.99 4.09
N ASN A 104 -6.30 10.41 5.02
CA ASN A 104 -7.42 9.60 5.51
C ASN A 104 -8.60 9.50 4.54
N ASP A 105 -8.64 10.35 3.51
CA ASP A 105 -9.58 10.30 2.38
C ASP A 105 -9.12 9.38 1.24
N GLY A 106 -7.92 8.83 1.35
CA GLY A 106 -7.33 7.91 0.37
C GLY A 106 -6.38 8.58 -0.63
N ASP A 107 -6.16 9.88 -0.54
CA ASP A 107 -5.17 10.57 -1.35
C ASP A 107 -3.75 10.11 -1.02
N VAL A 108 -2.98 9.83 -2.07
CA VAL A 108 -1.56 9.50 -1.99
C VAL A 108 -0.77 10.63 -2.62
N LYS A 109 0.12 11.26 -1.85
CA LYS A 109 0.90 12.41 -2.29
C LYS A 109 2.40 12.16 -2.15
N ASN A 110 3.16 12.60 -3.12
CA ASN A 110 4.62 12.66 -3.07
C ASN A 110 5.12 14.01 -3.60
N THR A 111 6.34 14.38 -3.24
CA THR A 111 6.88 15.71 -3.53
C THR A 111 7.32 15.90 -4.98
N ASN A 112 7.58 14.82 -5.73
CA ASN A 112 8.09 14.89 -7.09
C ASN A 112 7.08 14.48 -8.17
N ASN A 113 5.83 14.20 -7.78
CA ASN A 113 4.74 13.79 -8.67
C ASN A 113 5.15 12.62 -9.60
N SER A 114 5.93 11.68 -9.10
CA SER A 114 6.44 10.54 -9.86
C SER A 114 6.02 9.21 -9.23
N TYR A 115 5.30 8.42 -10.00
CA TYR A 115 4.97 7.03 -9.70
C TYR A 115 5.56 6.16 -10.80
N GLY A 116 6.75 5.60 -10.54
CA GLY A 116 7.49 4.79 -11.50
C GLY A 116 7.20 3.30 -11.38
N SER A 117 7.39 2.59 -12.48
CA SER A 117 7.48 1.14 -12.49
C SER A 117 8.84 0.73 -13.03
N LEU A 118 9.42 -0.35 -12.49
CA LEU A 118 10.63 -0.93 -13.03
C LEU A 118 10.40 -1.31 -14.52
N SER A 119 11.23 -0.78 -15.41
CA SER A 119 11.06 -0.90 -16.86
C SER A 119 12.38 -1.13 -17.60
N ASP A 120 13.41 -1.58 -16.89
CA ASP A 120 14.69 -1.96 -17.48
C ASP A 120 14.51 -3.15 -18.44
N GLU A 121 15.14 -3.08 -19.61
CA GLU A 121 15.09 -4.14 -20.62
C GLU A 121 15.55 -5.49 -20.07
N ARG A 122 16.52 -5.49 -19.16
CA ARG A 122 17.10 -6.70 -18.57
C ARG A 122 16.13 -7.53 -17.71
N ILE A 123 15.03 -6.93 -17.27
CA ILE A 123 13.99 -7.62 -16.50
C ILE A 123 12.75 -7.97 -17.35
N LYS A 124 12.83 -7.77 -18.65
CA LYS A 124 11.75 -8.05 -19.60
C LYS A 124 12.20 -9.11 -20.60
N GLN A 125 11.27 -9.83 -21.15
CA GLN A 125 11.50 -10.79 -22.24
C GLN A 125 10.39 -10.66 -23.30
N ASP A 126 10.61 -11.22 -24.47
CA ASP A 126 9.64 -11.25 -25.57
C ASP A 126 9.12 -9.85 -25.96
N ILE A 127 10.03 -8.87 -25.96
CA ILE A 127 9.71 -7.47 -26.25
C ILE A 127 9.36 -7.35 -27.75
N THR A 128 8.14 -6.91 -28.01
CA THR A 128 7.63 -6.63 -29.37
C THR A 128 6.85 -5.33 -29.37
N ASP A 129 6.66 -4.76 -30.56
CA ASP A 129 5.80 -3.59 -30.72
C ASP A 129 4.36 -3.92 -30.35
N ALA A 130 3.68 -2.99 -29.71
CA ALA A 130 2.29 -3.15 -29.35
C ALA A 130 1.42 -3.14 -30.62
N ASN A 131 0.47 -4.07 -30.66
CA ASN A 131 -0.59 -4.06 -31.69
C ASN A 131 -1.46 -2.80 -31.58
N SER A 132 -2.29 -2.56 -32.61
CA SER A 132 -3.23 -1.42 -32.62
C SER A 132 -4.10 -1.40 -31.37
N GLN A 133 -4.26 -0.21 -30.80
CA GLN A 133 -5.11 0.06 -29.65
C GLN A 133 -6.28 0.99 -29.98
N TRP A 134 -6.45 1.31 -31.25
CA TRP A 134 -7.47 2.25 -31.74
C TRP A 134 -8.89 1.82 -31.39
N ASP A 135 -9.25 0.60 -31.68
CA ASP A 135 -10.61 0.10 -31.45
C ASP A 135 -10.90 -0.10 -29.97
N ASP A 136 -9.91 -0.50 -29.18
CA ASP A 136 -10.01 -0.60 -27.73
C ASP A 136 -10.36 0.76 -27.13
N ILE A 137 -9.59 1.80 -27.45
CA ILE A 137 -9.82 3.16 -26.94
C ILE A 137 -11.16 3.72 -27.45
N LYS A 138 -11.51 3.48 -28.70
CA LYS A 138 -12.79 3.91 -29.27
C LYS A 138 -14.00 3.26 -28.59
N SER A 139 -13.86 2.04 -28.10
CA SER A 139 -14.93 1.30 -27.44
C SER A 139 -15.17 1.72 -25.98
N LEU A 140 -14.27 2.51 -25.40
CA LEU A 140 -14.38 2.94 -23.99
C LEU A 140 -15.63 3.77 -23.75
N LYS A 141 -16.32 3.45 -22.66
CA LYS A 141 -17.43 4.24 -22.13
C LYS A 141 -16.94 5.06 -20.94
N ILE A 142 -16.58 6.30 -21.18
CA ILE A 142 -16.22 7.23 -20.10
C ILE A 142 -17.51 7.72 -19.44
N LYS A 143 -17.57 7.59 -18.11
CA LYS A 143 -18.77 7.91 -17.32
C LYS A 143 -18.45 8.86 -16.19
N ASN A 144 -19.40 9.72 -15.85
CA ASN A 144 -19.42 10.40 -14.58
C ASN A 144 -20.16 9.53 -13.56
N TYR A 145 -19.64 9.48 -12.32
CA TYR A 145 -20.25 8.71 -11.26
C TYR A 145 -19.96 9.34 -9.88
N LYS A 146 -20.72 8.92 -8.88
CA LYS A 146 -20.45 9.22 -7.47
C LYS A 146 -20.26 7.92 -6.70
N ARG A 147 -19.37 7.93 -5.73
CA ARG A 147 -19.21 6.78 -4.83
C ARG A 147 -20.33 6.76 -3.79
N LYS A 148 -20.93 5.61 -3.59
CA LYS A 148 -22.05 5.44 -2.65
C LYS A 148 -21.68 5.79 -1.21
N ASP A 149 -20.47 5.38 -0.76
CA ASP A 149 -19.95 5.68 0.58
C ASP A 149 -19.73 7.17 0.82
N GLN A 150 -19.26 7.90 -0.18
CA GLN A 150 -19.07 9.35 -0.10
C GLN A 150 -20.41 10.09 -0.07
N VAL A 151 -21.36 9.68 -0.90
CA VAL A 151 -22.73 10.24 -0.87
C VAL A 151 -23.40 10.00 0.49
N ALA A 152 -23.23 8.82 1.08
CA ALA A 152 -23.74 8.51 2.42
C ALA A 152 -23.07 9.35 3.52
N ALA A 153 -21.83 9.74 3.32
CA ALA A 153 -21.12 10.67 4.21
C ALA A 153 -21.47 12.15 3.97
N GLY A 154 -22.42 12.45 3.08
CA GLY A 154 -22.82 13.81 2.75
C GLY A 154 -21.92 14.54 1.78
N LEU A 155 -20.99 13.82 1.10
CA LEU A 155 -20.08 14.37 0.12
C LEU A 155 -20.67 14.27 -1.29
N ASP A 156 -20.81 15.40 -1.96
CA ASP A 156 -21.34 15.48 -3.34
C ASP A 156 -20.19 15.62 -4.36
N ILE A 157 -19.39 14.55 -4.48
CA ILE A 157 -18.21 14.52 -5.37
C ILE A 157 -18.55 13.73 -6.62
N THR A 158 -18.52 14.38 -7.79
CA THR A 158 -18.62 13.73 -9.09
C THR A 158 -17.24 13.38 -9.62
N MET A 159 -17.04 12.12 -9.94
CA MET A 159 -15.82 11.58 -10.52
C MET A 159 -16.03 11.24 -12.01
N ILE A 160 -14.96 11.18 -12.78
CA ILE A 160 -14.95 10.70 -14.15
C ILE A 160 -14.06 9.46 -14.25
N GLY A 161 -14.50 8.45 -15.02
CA GLY A 161 -13.72 7.24 -15.21
C GLY A 161 -14.47 6.18 -16.01
N VAL A 162 -13.96 4.95 -15.96
CA VAL A 162 -14.53 3.78 -16.60
C VAL A 162 -15.11 2.82 -15.56
N ILE A 163 -16.09 2.03 -15.96
CA ILE A 163 -16.66 0.95 -15.14
C ILE A 163 -15.99 -0.36 -15.52
N ALA A 164 -15.52 -1.13 -14.55
CA ALA A 164 -14.79 -2.38 -14.78
C ALA A 164 -15.58 -3.38 -15.66
N GLN A 165 -16.89 -3.51 -15.41
CA GLN A 165 -17.76 -4.38 -16.21
C GLN A 165 -17.91 -3.91 -17.66
N ASP A 166 -17.89 -2.61 -17.93
CA ASP A 166 -17.89 -2.10 -19.31
C ASP A 166 -16.59 -2.43 -20.05
N LEU A 167 -15.44 -2.44 -19.34
CA LEU A 167 -14.15 -2.86 -19.91
C LEU A 167 -14.16 -4.36 -20.27
N GLU A 168 -14.70 -5.19 -19.40
CA GLU A 168 -14.84 -6.64 -19.67
C GLU A 168 -15.74 -6.88 -20.90
N ALA A 169 -16.88 -6.19 -20.95
CA ALA A 169 -17.81 -6.28 -22.08
C ALA A 169 -17.19 -5.79 -23.41
N ALA A 170 -16.21 -4.89 -23.33
CA ALA A 170 -15.43 -4.42 -24.48
C ALA A 170 -14.22 -5.32 -24.82
N GLY A 171 -14.07 -6.49 -24.18
CA GLY A 171 -12.97 -7.42 -24.42
C GLY A 171 -11.66 -7.08 -23.73
N MET A 172 -11.65 -6.10 -22.84
CA MET A 172 -10.46 -5.62 -22.13
C MET A 172 -10.36 -6.16 -20.68
N SER A 173 -10.73 -7.40 -20.44
CA SER A 173 -10.68 -8.05 -19.10
C SER A 173 -9.30 -8.01 -18.47
N GLY A 174 -8.21 -7.99 -19.25
CA GLY A 174 -6.84 -7.84 -18.76
C GLY A 174 -6.57 -6.53 -18.02
N LEU A 175 -7.41 -5.50 -18.19
CA LEU A 175 -7.37 -4.24 -17.45
C LEU A 175 -8.09 -4.31 -16.10
N VAL A 176 -8.85 -5.35 -15.84
CA VAL A 176 -9.63 -5.53 -14.64
C VAL A 176 -8.87 -6.44 -13.67
N LYS A 177 -8.83 -6.06 -12.40
CA LYS A 177 -8.32 -6.89 -11.32
C LYS A 177 -9.44 -7.13 -10.32
N GLU A 178 -9.62 -8.36 -9.92
CA GLU A 178 -10.52 -8.75 -8.83
C GLU A 178 -9.75 -8.88 -7.52
N SER A 179 -10.39 -8.49 -6.43
CA SER A 179 -9.88 -8.64 -5.07
C SER A 179 -11.02 -8.87 -4.09
N ILE A 180 -10.69 -9.46 -2.94
CA ILE A 180 -11.63 -9.55 -1.83
C ILE A 180 -12.02 -8.13 -1.42
N PRO A 181 -13.32 -7.83 -1.21
CA PRO A 181 -13.75 -6.50 -0.84
C PRO A 181 -13.23 -6.11 0.55
N GLY A 182 -12.69 -4.92 0.67
CA GLY A 182 -12.37 -4.33 1.96
C GLY A 182 -13.63 -3.87 2.71
N SER A 183 -13.46 -3.51 3.98
CA SER A 183 -14.58 -3.04 4.81
C SER A 183 -15.28 -1.79 4.27
N GLY A 184 -14.55 -0.95 3.53
CA GLY A 184 -15.10 0.25 2.89
C GLY A 184 -16.08 -0.09 1.77
N GLU A 185 -15.75 -1.04 0.90
CA GLU A 185 -16.59 -1.50 -0.20
C GLU A 185 -17.84 -2.23 0.32
N ILE A 186 -17.68 -3.08 1.31
CA ILE A 186 -18.82 -3.77 1.97
C ILE A 186 -19.78 -2.74 2.58
N ARG A 187 -19.23 -1.75 3.29
CA ARG A 187 -20.01 -0.69 3.91
C ARG A 187 -20.74 0.18 2.87
N ALA A 188 -20.08 0.57 1.80
CA ALA A 188 -20.69 1.33 0.72
C ALA A 188 -21.88 0.59 0.10
N ASN A 189 -21.79 -0.72 -0.06
CA ASN A 189 -22.90 -1.52 -0.55
C ASN A 189 -24.03 -1.65 0.46
N SER A 190 -23.75 -1.81 1.77
CA SER A 190 -24.76 -1.96 2.81
C SER A 190 -25.53 -0.67 3.09
N VAL A 191 -24.91 0.50 2.98
CA VAL A 191 -25.54 1.80 3.21
C VAL A 191 -26.67 2.08 2.19
N PHE A 192 -26.51 1.59 0.97
CA PHE A 192 -27.50 1.73 -0.10
C PHE A 192 -28.26 0.43 -0.37
N GLY A 193 -28.18 -0.51 0.57
CA GLY A 193 -28.73 -1.85 0.50
C GLY A 193 -30.24 -1.91 0.38
N THR A 194 -30.74 -1.50 -0.76
CA THR A 194 -31.98 -2.03 -1.29
C THR A 194 -31.60 -3.28 -2.08
N ASP A 195 -31.75 -4.43 -1.48
CA ASP A 195 -31.88 -5.77 -2.09
C ASP A 195 -30.80 -6.29 -3.03
N GLU A 196 -29.78 -5.54 -3.37
CA GLU A 196 -28.87 -5.93 -4.39
C GLU A 196 -27.48 -6.23 -3.85
N LYS A 197 -27.19 -7.52 -3.81
CA LYS A 197 -25.87 -8.13 -3.73
C LYS A 197 -24.97 -7.52 -2.67
N ASN A 198 -25.18 -7.99 -1.46
CA ASN A 198 -24.17 -7.91 -0.41
C ASN A 198 -22.82 -8.34 -1.01
N LEU A 199 -21.86 -7.44 -1.09
CA LEU A 199 -20.48 -7.74 -1.56
C LEU A 199 -19.73 -8.70 -0.64
N SER A 200 -20.30 -9.05 0.52
CA SER A 200 -19.74 -10.04 1.43
C SER A 200 -19.67 -11.40 0.72
N GLY A 201 -18.47 -11.85 0.42
CA GLY A 201 -18.22 -13.08 -0.30
C GLY A 201 -18.10 -12.96 -1.84
N GLU A 202 -18.33 -11.78 -2.43
CA GLU A 202 -18.07 -11.53 -3.84
C GLU A 202 -16.84 -10.62 -4.00
N ASN A 203 -16.01 -10.90 -5.00
CA ASN A 203 -14.87 -10.05 -5.32
C ASN A 203 -15.33 -8.69 -5.89
N VAL A 204 -14.60 -7.64 -5.52
CA VAL A 204 -14.73 -6.31 -6.13
C VAL A 204 -13.74 -6.15 -7.27
N LYS A 205 -14.12 -5.33 -8.24
CA LYS A 205 -13.32 -5.07 -9.44
C LYS A 205 -12.67 -3.70 -9.39
N SER A 206 -11.41 -3.65 -9.77
CA SER A 206 -10.65 -2.43 -9.95
C SER A 206 -10.03 -2.35 -11.35
N VAL A 207 -9.67 -1.14 -11.78
CA VAL A 207 -9.15 -0.87 -13.12
C VAL A 207 -7.68 -0.49 -13.05
N LYS A 208 -6.87 -1.10 -13.93
CA LYS A 208 -5.44 -0.79 -14.10
C LYS A 208 -5.28 0.44 -15.00
N TYR A 209 -5.50 1.63 -14.45
CA TYR A 209 -5.45 2.88 -15.20
C TYR A 209 -4.09 3.15 -15.86
N SER A 210 -2.97 2.74 -15.27
CA SER A 210 -1.64 2.92 -15.87
C SER A 210 -1.49 2.17 -17.21
N VAL A 211 -2.10 0.99 -17.33
CA VAL A 211 -2.12 0.23 -18.59
C VAL A 211 -3.06 0.90 -19.59
N LEU A 212 -4.20 1.41 -19.13
CA LEU A 212 -5.14 2.14 -19.98
C LEU A 212 -4.50 3.41 -20.56
N TYR A 213 -3.66 4.12 -19.81
CA TYR A 213 -2.91 5.27 -20.31
C TYR A 213 -1.95 4.88 -21.45
N MET A 214 -1.27 3.73 -21.36
CA MET A 214 -0.39 3.27 -22.44
C MET A 214 -1.17 2.89 -23.71
N LYS A 215 -2.36 2.29 -23.58
CA LYS A 215 -3.27 2.05 -24.71
C LYS A 215 -3.69 3.36 -25.37
N ALA A 216 -4.02 4.38 -24.57
CA ALA A 216 -4.38 5.70 -25.09
C ALA A 216 -3.22 6.38 -25.82
N VAL A 217 -1.99 6.28 -25.31
CA VAL A 217 -0.78 6.80 -25.98
C VAL A 217 -0.58 6.10 -27.32
N LYS A 218 -0.69 4.76 -27.39
CA LYS A 218 -0.56 4.04 -28.66
C LYS A 218 -1.63 4.45 -29.67
N ALA A 219 -2.89 4.57 -29.25
CA ALA A 219 -3.96 5.04 -30.13
C ALA A 219 -3.74 6.48 -30.62
N LEU A 220 -3.14 7.35 -29.80
CA LEU A 220 -2.77 8.71 -30.20
C LEU A 220 -1.66 8.69 -31.28
N GLN A 221 -0.64 7.82 -31.14
CA GLN A 221 0.38 7.64 -32.19
C GLN A 221 -0.25 7.19 -33.51
N GLU A 222 -1.18 6.25 -33.48
CA GLU A 222 -1.91 5.80 -34.67
C GLU A 222 -2.77 6.91 -35.30
N ALA A 223 -3.36 7.79 -34.47
CA ALA A 223 -4.08 8.97 -34.96
C ALA A 223 -3.13 9.96 -35.67
N GLN A 224 -1.95 10.20 -35.09
CA GLN A 224 -0.93 11.07 -35.69
C GLN A 224 -0.48 10.53 -37.05
N GLU A 225 -0.14 9.22 -37.15
CA GLU A 225 0.25 8.60 -38.40
C GLU A 225 -0.84 8.76 -39.50
N ARG A 226 -2.13 8.62 -39.12
CA ARG A 226 -3.25 8.81 -40.05
C ARG A 226 -3.38 10.25 -40.52
N ILE A 227 -3.13 11.23 -39.67
CA ILE A 227 -3.19 12.66 -40.02
C ILE A 227 -2.03 13.02 -40.97
N GLU A 228 -0.83 12.50 -40.72
CA GLU A 228 0.37 12.78 -41.52
C GLU A 228 0.29 12.15 -42.95
N THR A 229 -0.61 11.20 -43.16
CA THR A 229 -0.86 10.54 -44.45
C THR A 229 -2.01 11.14 -45.26
N LEU A 230 -2.69 12.16 -44.73
CA LEU A 230 -3.76 12.92 -45.41
C LEU A 230 -3.20 14.12 -46.20
#